data_b5235d1c67c80fbe6ceff96937953a7f
#
_entry.id   b5235d1c67c80fbe6ceff96937953a7f
#
_cell.length_a   1.000
_cell.length_b   1.000
_cell.length_c   1.000
_cell.angle_alpha   90.00
_cell.angle_beta   90.00
_cell.angle_gamma   90.00
#
_symmetry.space_group_name_H-M   'P 1'
#
loop_
_entity.id
_entity.type
_entity.pdbx_description
1 polymer ?
#
loop_
_entity_poly.entity_id
_entity_poly.type
_entity_poly.pdbx_seq_one_letter_code
_entity_poly.pdbx_strand_id
1 'polypeptide(L)'
;MLNLRFNGIRDRGVRALAKSEQLPELTWLNLSTNAITNEGANALIDSPHLRRLARLDLLRNDVGPAEQQRLRDRFGPYVFV
;
A
#
# COMPACT_ATOMS: atom_id res chain seq x y z
N MET A 1 -9.27 10.27 1.40
CA MET A 1 -8.23 9.53 2.14
C MET A 1 -8.84 8.33 2.86
N LEU A 2 -8.22 7.19 2.75
CA LEU A 2 -8.60 6.00 3.51
C LEU A 2 -7.55 5.73 4.57
N ASN A 3 -7.93 5.81 5.84
CA ASN A 3 -7.01 5.59 6.95
C ASN A 3 -7.32 4.26 7.62
N LEU A 4 -6.42 3.28 7.41
CA LEU A 4 -6.51 1.95 8.01
C LEU A 4 -5.34 1.68 8.98
N ARG A 5 -4.73 2.75 9.49
CA ARG A 5 -3.60 2.63 10.41
C ARG A 5 -3.97 1.76 11.61
N PHE A 6 -3.05 0.88 12.01
CA PHE A 6 -3.14 0.08 13.23
C PHE A 6 -4.43 -0.77 13.32
N ASN A 7 -4.72 -1.54 12.28
CA ASN A 7 -5.92 -2.38 12.23
C ASN A 7 -5.63 -3.88 12.03
N GLY A 8 -4.37 -4.31 12.13
CA GLY A 8 -4.02 -5.71 11.93
C GLY A 8 -4.37 -6.22 10.53
N ILE A 9 -4.23 -5.36 9.54
CA ILE A 9 -4.62 -5.67 8.16
C ILE A 9 -3.81 -6.83 7.59
N ARG A 10 -2.48 -6.80 7.77
CA ARG A 10 -1.54 -7.82 7.28
C ARG A 10 -1.59 -7.96 5.76
N ASP A 11 -0.76 -8.84 5.22
CA ASP A 11 -0.65 -9.04 3.77
C ASP A 11 -1.97 -9.51 3.15
N ARG A 12 -2.71 -10.34 3.86
CA ARG A 12 -3.99 -10.84 3.38
C ARG A 12 -4.99 -9.71 3.14
N GLY A 13 -5.08 -8.78 4.09
CA GLY A 13 -5.95 -7.62 3.96
C GLY A 13 -5.51 -6.68 2.84
N VAL A 14 -4.20 -6.49 2.71
CA VAL A 14 -3.65 -5.67 1.62
C VAL A 14 -3.95 -6.30 0.25
N ARG A 15 -3.84 -7.62 0.14
CA ARG A 15 -4.20 -8.29 -1.10
C ARG A 15 -5.67 -8.08 -1.46
N ALA A 16 -6.56 -8.09 -0.47
CA ALA A 16 -7.97 -7.81 -0.69
C ALA A 16 -8.19 -6.37 -1.18
N LEU A 17 -7.51 -5.40 -0.55
CA LEU A 17 -7.55 -4.00 -0.98
C LEU A 17 -7.06 -3.84 -2.42
N ALA A 18 -5.94 -4.48 -2.74
CA ALA A 18 -5.32 -4.37 -4.06
C ALA A 18 -6.22 -4.93 -5.18
N LYS A 19 -7.10 -5.86 -4.85
CA LYS A 19 -8.06 -6.47 -5.78
C LYS A 19 -9.39 -5.74 -5.83
N SER A 20 -9.63 -4.78 -4.96
CA SER A 20 -10.91 -4.09 -4.88
C SER A 20 -11.11 -3.17 -6.06
N GLU A 21 -12.22 -3.33 -6.75
CA GLU A 21 -12.64 -2.45 -7.85
C GLU A 21 -13.34 -1.19 -7.34
N GLN A 22 -13.50 -1.07 -6.02
CA GLN A 22 -14.23 0.03 -5.39
C GLN A 22 -13.37 1.26 -5.10
N LEU A 23 -12.05 1.20 -5.37
CA LEU A 23 -11.10 2.23 -4.95
C LEU A 23 -10.35 2.93 -6.10
N PRO A 24 -10.91 3.07 -7.32
CA PRO A 24 -10.15 3.66 -8.43
C PRO A 24 -9.86 5.15 -8.23
N GLU A 25 -10.64 5.83 -7.43
CA GLU A 25 -10.51 7.26 -7.17
C GLU A 25 -9.68 7.58 -5.91
N LEU A 26 -9.22 6.54 -5.19
CA LEU A 26 -8.46 6.74 -3.96
C LEU A 26 -7.10 7.35 -4.27
N THR A 27 -6.80 8.47 -3.61
CA THR A 27 -5.54 9.20 -3.80
C THR A 27 -4.57 9.04 -2.63
N TRP A 28 -5.06 8.76 -1.44
CA TRP A 28 -4.24 8.64 -0.24
C TRP A 28 -4.70 7.45 0.59
N LEU A 29 -3.78 6.51 0.81
CA LEU A 29 -4.01 5.31 1.62
C LEU A 29 -3.01 5.26 2.76
N ASN A 30 -3.50 5.16 3.98
CA ASN A 30 -2.67 4.99 5.16
C ASN A 30 -2.80 3.56 5.69
N LEU A 31 -1.73 2.79 5.57
CA LEU A 31 -1.62 1.42 6.04
C LEU A 31 -0.50 1.25 7.08
N SER A 32 -0.10 2.33 7.73
CA SER A 32 0.97 2.25 8.72
C SER A 32 0.59 1.30 9.88
N THR A 33 1.60 0.62 10.43
CA THR A 33 1.45 -0.26 11.58
C THR A 33 0.39 -1.37 11.36
N ASN A 34 0.57 -2.19 10.30
CA ASN A 34 -0.37 -3.25 9.96
C ASN A 34 0.28 -4.61 9.71
N ALA A 35 1.54 -4.79 10.11
CA ALA A 35 2.29 -6.03 9.92
C ALA A 35 2.35 -6.48 8.45
N ILE A 36 2.54 -5.52 7.55
CA ILE A 36 2.64 -5.76 6.11
C ILE A 36 4.09 -6.11 5.78
N THR A 37 4.29 -7.13 4.97
CA THR A 37 5.61 -7.55 4.49
C THR A 37 5.75 -7.31 2.99
N ASN A 38 6.82 -7.84 2.39
CA ASN A 38 7.05 -7.73 0.94
C ASN A 38 5.89 -8.28 0.11
N GLU A 39 5.21 -9.32 0.59
CA GLU A 39 4.03 -9.85 -0.11
C GLU A 39 2.94 -8.82 -0.29
N GLY A 40 2.58 -8.13 0.79
CA GLY A 40 1.58 -7.07 0.74
C GLY A 40 2.02 -5.90 -0.12
N ALA A 41 3.29 -5.51 0.00
CA ALA A 41 3.86 -4.46 -0.85
C ALA A 41 3.76 -4.82 -2.32
N ASN A 42 4.09 -6.05 -2.69
CA ASN A 42 3.99 -6.51 -4.07
C ASN A 42 2.55 -6.53 -4.58
N ALA A 43 1.60 -6.88 -3.72
CA ALA A 43 0.18 -6.82 -4.08
C ALA A 43 -0.24 -5.39 -4.46
N LEU A 44 0.22 -4.39 -3.72
CA LEU A 44 -0.03 -2.99 -4.04
C LEU A 44 0.64 -2.59 -5.35
N ILE A 45 1.90 -2.98 -5.53
CA ILE A 45 2.67 -2.67 -6.74
C ILE A 45 1.98 -3.23 -7.99
N ASP A 46 1.41 -4.42 -7.89
CA ASP A 46 0.80 -5.13 -9.02
C ASP A 46 -0.69 -4.82 -9.20
N SER A 47 -1.30 -4.07 -8.30
CA SER A 47 -2.74 -3.80 -8.36
C SER A 47 -3.12 -2.98 -9.59
N PRO A 48 -4.08 -3.43 -10.41
CA PRO A 48 -4.57 -2.64 -11.54
C PRO A 48 -5.58 -1.57 -11.15
N HIS A 49 -6.01 -1.54 -9.88
CA HIS A 49 -7.13 -0.71 -9.45
C HIS A 49 -6.73 0.59 -8.72
N LEU A 50 -5.46 0.70 -8.27
CA LEU A 50 -5.00 1.86 -7.53
C LEU A 50 -4.38 2.91 -8.45
N ARG A 51 -5.13 3.32 -9.46
CA ARG A 51 -4.60 4.15 -10.56
C ARG A 51 -4.32 5.60 -10.17
N ARG A 52 -5.03 6.11 -9.18
CA ARG A 52 -4.89 7.51 -8.75
C ARG A 52 -4.16 7.66 -7.42
N LEU A 53 -3.67 6.55 -6.85
CA LEU A 53 -2.98 6.61 -5.57
C LEU A 53 -1.70 7.42 -5.71
N ALA A 54 -1.60 8.50 -4.95
CA ALA A 54 -0.47 9.43 -4.99
C ALA A 54 0.23 9.56 -3.64
N ARG A 55 -0.39 9.12 -2.56
CA ARG A 55 0.23 9.08 -1.24
C ARG A 55 -0.06 7.75 -0.57
N LEU A 56 1.01 7.08 -0.12
CA LEU A 56 0.93 5.78 0.53
C LEU A 56 1.79 5.79 1.78
N ASP A 57 1.17 5.59 2.94
CA ASP A 57 1.84 5.49 4.22
C ASP A 57 1.95 4.02 4.61
N LEU A 58 3.18 3.51 4.65
CA LEU A 58 3.50 2.15 5.07
C LEU A 58 4.50 2.13 6.22
N LEU A 59 4.60 3.21 6.97
CA LEU A 59 5.51 3.28 8.11
C LEU A 59 5.19 2.20 9.13
N ARG A 60 6.22 1.70 9.82
CA ARG A 60 6.09 0.66 10.85
C ARG A 60 5.49 -0.64 10.31
N ASN A 61 5.86 -0.99 9.11
CA ASN A 61 5.64 -2.30 8.51
C ASN A 61 7.00 -2.93 8.20
N ASP A 62 7.01 -4.12 7.64
CA ASP A 62 8.24 -4.85 7.38
C ASP A 62 8.47 -5.02 5.87
N VAL A 63 8.61 -3.91 5.18
CA VAL A 63 8.85 -3.88 3.72
C VAL A 63 10.33 -3.68 3.45
N GLY A 64 10.91 -4.55 2.64
CA GLY A 64 12.32 -4.51 2.29
C GLY A 64 12.69 -3.38 1.31
N PRO A 65 14.00 -3.08 1.17
CA PRO A 65 14.45 -1.93 0.37
C PRO A 65 14.12 -2.04 -1.11
N ALA A 66 14.15 -3.24 -1.69
CA ALA A 66 13.80 -3.41 -3.11
C ALA A 66 12.33 -3.08 -3.37
N GLU A 67 11.44 -3.57 -2.52
CA GLU A 67 10.01 -3.28 -2.61
C GLU A 67 9.70 -1.83 -2.30
N GLN A 68 10.41 -1.20 -1.38
CA GLN A 68 10.28 0.23 -1.11
C GLN A 68 10.54 1.05 -2.37
N GLN A 69 11.59 0.72 -3.11
CA GLN A 69 11.92 1.42 -4.35
C GLN A 69 10.85 1.19 -5.41
N ARG A 70 10.36 -0.03 -5.56
CA ARG A 70 9.30 -0.36 -6.52
C ARG A 70 7.99 0.35 -6.20
N LEU A 71 7.68 0.52 -4.93
CA LEU A 71 6.53 1.31 -4.50
C LEU A 71 6.67 2.78 -4.93
N ARG A 72 7.86 3.36 -4.74
CA ARG A 72 8.12 4.74 -5.16
C ARG A 72 8.09 4.89 -6.67
N ASP A 73 8.58 3.89 -7.39
CA ASP A 73 8.55 3.90 -8.86
C ASP A 73 7.11 3.93 -9.37
N ARG A 74 6.20 3.24 -8.71
CA ARG A 74 4.81 3.19 -9.13
C ARG A 74 3.98 4.38 -8.61
N PHE A 75 4.09 4.69 -7.32
CA PHE A 75 3.17 5.64 -6.67
C PHE A 75 3.75 7.02 -6.47
N GLY A 76 5.02 7.23 -6.79
CA GLY A 76 5.65 8.53 -6.74
C GLY A 76 6.33 8.85 -5.43
N PRO A 77 6.66 10.15 -5.19
CA PRO A 77 7.54 10.55 -4.10
C PRO A 77 6.89 10.49 -2.70
N TYR A 78 5.57 10.37 -2.61
CA TYR A 78 4.88 10.39 -1.32
C TYR A 78 4.59 8.97 -0.83
N VAL A 79 5.57 8.09 -0.91
CA VAL A 79 5.55 6.76 -0.31
C VAL A 79 6.43 6.81 0.95
N PHE A 80 5.81 6.58 2.09
CA PHE A 80 6.49 6.57 3.40
C PHE A 80 6.58 5.14 3.91
N VAL A 81 7.80 4.61 4.00
CA VAL A 81 8.07 3.22 4.39
C VAL A 81 9.18 3.10 5.42
#